data_92685a8a03a576146f543ae3061a5ddb
#
_entry.id   92685a8a03a576146f543ae3061a5ddb
#
_cell.length_a   1.000
_cell.length_b   1.000
_cell.length_c   1.000
_cell.angle_alpha   90.00
_cell.angle_beta   90.00
_cell.angle_gamma   90.00
#
_symmetry.space_group_name_H-M   'P 1'
#
loop_
_entity.id
_entity.type
_entity.pdbx_description
1 polymer ?
#
loop_
_entity_poly.entity_id
_entity_poly.type
_entity_poly.pdbx_seq_one_letter_code
_entity_poly.pdbx_strand_id
1 'polypeptide(L)'
;MAKTPAQRKKDQRERDKLSAEEREALLLSRQIVTKLYHGTDLALIRTKARSAITEDQDIITRLIHGADRLTDKQLAALIKL
;
A
#
# COMPACT_ATOMS: atom_id res chain seq x y z
N MET A 1 9.49 41.82 -2.10
CA MET A 1 8.13 42.15 -1.65
C MET A 1 7.65 41.11 -0.66
N ALA A 2 7.01 41.57 0.41
CA ALA A 2 6.42 40.65 1.36
C ALA A 2 5.17 39.98 0.76
N LYS A 3 5.06 38.65 0.90
CA LYS A 3 3.87 37.94 0.47
C LYS A 3 2.70 38.22 1.41
N THR A 4 1.49 38.23 0.86
CA THR A 4 0.29 38.32 1.68
C THR A 4 0.10 37.05 2.53
N PRO A 5 -0.64 37.12 3.66
CA PRO A 5 -0.91 35.91 4.45
C PRO A 5 -1.57 34.78 3.65
N ALA A 6 -2.46 35.12 2.71
CA ALA A 6 -3.10 34.12 1.84
C ALA A 6 -2.08 33.43 0.92
N GLN A 7 -1.15 34.17 0.35
CA GLN A 7 -0.09 33.62 -0.48
C GLN A 7 0.84 32.71 0.32
N ARG A 8 1.17 33.09 1.56
CA ARG A 8 2.00 32.25 2.44
C ARG A 8 1.33 30.91 2.75
N LYS A 9 0.04 30.91 3.05
CA LYS A 9 -0.71 29.68 3.30
C LYS A 9 -0.76 28.79 2.06
N LYS A 10 -0.96 29.37 0.89
CA LYS A 10 -0.99 28.64 -0.38
C LYS A 10 0.37 27.99 -0.66
N ASP A 11 1.45 28.75 -0.51
CA ASP A 11 2.81 28.27 -0.72
C ASP A 11 3.14 27.13 0.25
N GLN A 12 2.71 27.24 1.49
CA GLN A 12 2.94 26.19 2.49
C GLN A 12 2.18 24.90 2.15
N ARG A 13 0.93 25.01 1.70
CA ARG A 13 0.16 23.84 1.26
C ARG A 13 0.80 23.15 0.06
N GLU A 14 1.28 23.92 -0.90
CA GLU A 14 1.96 23.38 -2.08
C GLU A 14 3.27 22.70 -1.69
N ARG A 15 4.04 23.28 -0.77
CA ARG A 15 5.27 22.65 -0.26
C ARG A 15 4.99 21.37 0.50
N ASP A 16 3.96 21.35 1.35
CA ASP A 16 3.59 20.16 2.10
C ASP A 16 3.15 19.05 1.16
N LYS A 17 2.39 19.38 0.12
CA LYS A 17 1.97 18.42 -0.90
C LYS A 17 3.17 17.85 -1.66
N LEU A 18 4.07 18.72 -2.10
CA LEU A 18 5.30 18.30 -2.80
C LEU A 18 6.18 17.45 -1.89
N SER A 19 6.30 17.80 -0.60
CA SER A 19 7.08 17.00 0.34
C SER A 19 6.52 15.60 0.51
N ALA A 20 5.20 15.44 0.53
CA ALA A 20 4.57 14.12 0.60
C ALA A 20 4.83 13.32 -0.67
N GLU A 21 4.69 13.93 -1.84
CA GLU A 21 4.98 13.29 -3.13
C GLU A 21 6.46 12.93 -3.26
N GLU A 22 7.36 13.82 -2.87
CA GLU A 22 8.79 13.55 -2.84
C GLU A 22 9.14 12.41 -1.91
N ARG A 23 8.51 12.36 -0.73
CA ARG A 23 8.74 11.30 0.24
C ARG A 23 8.31 9.95 -0.32
N GLU A 24 7.15 9.88 -0.96
CA GLU A 24 6.68 8.66 -1.61
C GLU A 24 7.62 8.23 -2.74
N ALA A 25 8.10 9.18 -3.54
CA ALA A 25 9.06 8.91 -4.59
C ALA A 25 10.38 8.39 -4.05
N LEU A 26 10.90 8.97 -2.95
CA LEU A 26 12.13 8.52 -2.31
C LEU A 26 11.99 7.12 -1.74
N LEU A 27 10.84 6.80 -1.15
CA LEU A 27 10.55 5.47 -0.62
C LEU A 27 10.17 4.48 -1.73
N LEU A 28 9.99 4.97 -2.96
CA LEU A 28 9.53 4.17 -4.10
C LEU A 28 8.27 3.38 -3.75
N SER A 29 7.37 4.01 -3.00
CA SER A 29 6.16 3.38 -2.50
C SER A 29 4.91 4.15 -2.88
N ARG A 30 3.81 3.46 -2.93
CA ARG A 30 2.48 4.06 -3.06
C ARG A 30 1.53 3.38 -2.09
N GLN A 31 0.58 4.13 -1.59
CA GLN A 31 -0.43 3.59 -0.71
C GLN A 31 -1.58 3.00 -1.52
N ILE A 32 -2.01 1.81 -1.15
CA ILE A 32 -3.22 1.17 -1.68
C ILE A 32 -4.20 1.03 -0.53
N VAL A 33 -5.40 1.57 -0.73
CA VAL A 33 -6.48 1.46 0.25
C VAL A 33 -7.52 0.48 -0.30
N THR A 34 -7.81 -0.56 0.47
CA THR A 34 -8.82 -1.56 0.11
C THR A 34 -9.65 -1.92 1.32
N LYS A 35 -10.88 -2.37 1.08
CA LYS A 35 -11.75 -2.88 2.13
C LYS A 35 -11.66 -4.41 2.16
N LEU A 36 -11.52 -4.95 3.36
CA LEU A 36 -11.59 -6.39 3.58
C LEU A 36 -12.98 -6.73 4.12
N TYR A 37 -13.77 -7.41 3.33
CA TYR A 37 -15.02 -7.96 3.80
C TYR A 37 -14.74 -9.09 4.80
N HIS A 38 -15.72 -9.40 5.63
CA HIS A 38 -15.54 -10.30 6.77
C HIS A 38 -14.88 -11.64 6.40
N GLY A 39 -15.32 -12.29 5.34
CA GLY A 39 -14.73 -13.56 4.90
C GLY A 39 -13.27 -13.41 4.46
N THR A 40 -12.94 -12.33 3.78
CA THR A 40 -11.56 -12.03 3.35
C THR A 40 -10.68 -11.71 4.54
N ASP A 41 -11.18 -10.96 5.51
CA ASP A 41 -10.45 -10.63 6.74
C ASP A 41 -10.15 -11.90 7.55
N LEU A 42 -11.11 -12.80 7.69
CA LEU A 42 -10.89 -14.10 8.35
C LEU A 42 -9.82 -14.93 7.62
N ALA A 43 -9.83 -14.91 6.29
CA ALA A 43 -8.81 -15.59 5.49
C ALA A 43 -7.42 -14.99 5.74
N LEU A 44 -7.33 -13.67 5.84
CA LEU A 44 -6.08 -12.99 6.16
C LEU A 44 -5.57 -13.39 7.54
N ILE A 45 -6.45 -13.41 8.55
CA ILE A 45 -6.11 -13.83 9.91
C ILE A 45 -5.57 -15.27 9.92
N ARG A 46 -6.25 -16.19 9.23
CA ARG A 46 -5.79 -17.59 9.12
C ARG A 46 -4.43 -17.69 8.42
N THR A 47 -4.23 -16.93 7.36
CA THR A 47 -2.97 -16.94 6.61
C THR A 47 -1.82 -16.42 7.47
N LYS A 48 -2.05 -15.35 8.23
CA LYS A 48 -1.07 -14.82 9.18
C LYS A 48 -0.71 -15.85 10.24
N ALA A 49 -1.69 -16.52 10.81
CA ALA A 49 -1.47 -17.56 11.82
C ALA A 49 -0.66 -18.75 11.27
N ARG A 50 -0.99 -19.21 10.07
CA ARG A 50 -0.30 -20.33 9.42
C ARG A 50 1.15 -20.02 9.08
N SER A 51 1.45 -18.75 8.78
CA SER A 51 2.79 -18.32 8.39
C SER A 51 3.62 -17.77 9.55
N ALA A 52 3.01 -17.62 10.73
CA ALA A 52 3.62 -16.97 11.90
C ALA A 52 4.03 -15.52 11.62
N ILE A 53 3.37 -14.86 10.69
CA ILE A 53 3.57 -13.45 10.36
C ILE A 53 2.45 -12.64 11.01
N THR A 54 2.80 -11.64 11.81
CA THR A 54 1.81 -10.87 12.59
C THR A 54 1.38 -9.57 11.92
N GLU A 55 2.20 -9.01 11.05
CA GLU A 55 1.91 -7.72 10.42
C GLU A 55 1.23 -7.89 9.07
N ASP A 56 0.13 -7.15 8.87
CA ASP A 56 -0.64 -7.18 7.63
C ASP A 56 0.22 -6.79 6.43
N GLN A 57 1.01 -5.74 6.55
CA GLN A 57 1.86 -5.30 5.46
C GLN A 57 2.90 -6.35 5.07
N ASP A 58 3.49 -7.02 6.03
CA ASP A 58 4.50 -8.05 5.79
C ASP A 58 3.88 -9.25 5.04
N ILE A 59 2.75 -9.75 5.52
CA ILE A 59 2.10 -10.89 4.86
C ILE A 59 1.62 -10.53 3.45
N ILE A 60 1.07 -9.35 3.24
CA ILE A 60 0.62 -8.88 1.94
C ILE A 60 1.81 -8.76 0.97
N THR A 61 2.91 -8.19 1.42
CA THR A 61 4.14 -8.08 0.62
C THR A 61 4.63 -9.46 0.18
N ARG A 62 4.69 -10.41 1.10
CA ARG A 62 5.15 -11.77 0.80
C ARG A 62 4.20 -12.51 -0.14
N LEU A 63 2.89 -12.32 0.02
CA LEU A 63 1.91 -12.92 -0.88
C LEU A 63 2.04 -12.37 -2.31
N ILE A 64 2.27 -11.08 -2.46
CA ILE A 64 2.46 -10.45 -3.76
C ILE A 64 3.72 -11.01 -4.44
N HIS A 65 4.84 -11.07 -3.71
CA HIS A 65 6.08 -11.64 -4.25
C HIS A 65 5.96 -13.13 -4.55
N GLY A 66 5.23 -13.87 -3.72
CA GLY A 66 4.94 -15.27 -3.98
C GLY A 66 4.13 -15.48 -5.26
N ALA A 67 3.10 -14.66 -5.45
CA ALA A 67 2.29 -14.69 -6.67
C ALA A 67 3.10 -14.33 -7.92
N ASP A 68 4.01 -13.35 -7.82
CA ASP A 68 4.87 -12.91 -8.92
C ASP A 68 5.80 -14.02 -9.43
N ARG A 69 6.16 -14.96 -8.58
CA ARG A 69 7.03 -16.09 -8.94
C ARG A 69 6.30 -17.23 -9.63
N LEU A 70 4.98 -17.23 -9.62
CA LEU A 70 4.19 -18.29 -10.22
C LEU A 70 4.21 -18.17 -11.76
N THR A 71 4.04 -19.30 -12.43
CA THR A 71 3.76 -19.29 -13.87
C THR A 71 2.39 -18.69 -14.14
N ASP A 72 2.13 -18.26 -15.36
CA ASP A 72 0.82 -17.71 -15.73
C ASP A 72 -0.32 -18.67 -15.42
N LYS A 73 -0.11 -19.95 -15.65
CA LYS A 73 -1.10 -20.99 -15.36
C LYS A 73 -1.35 -21.13 -13.85
N GLN A 74 -0.28 -21.13 -13.06
CA GLN A 74 -0.38 -21.23 -11.60
C GLN A 74 -1.05 -19.97 -11.03
N LEU A 75 -0.69 -18.79 -11.53
CA LEU A 75 -1.28 -17.54 -11.10
C LEU A 75 -2.77 -17.50 -11.43
N ALA A 76 -3.15 -17.89 -12.62
CA ALA A 76 -4.56 -17.97 -13.02
C ALA A 76 -5.36 -18.91 -12.11
N ALA A 77 -4.77 -20.04 -11.70
CA ALA A 77 -5.41 -20.95 -10.76
C ALA A 77 -5.56 -20.33 -9.36
N LEU A 78 -4.55 -19.59 -8.91
CA LEU A 78 -4.58 -18.93 -7.59
C LEU A 78 -5.65 -17.84 -7.51
N ILE A 79 -5.77 -17.01 -8.54
CA ILE A 79 -6.67 -15.86 -8.55
C ILE A 79 -8.01 -16.14 -9.24
N LYS A 80 -8.30 -17.38 -9.50
CA LYS A 80 -9.56 -17.79 -10.13
C LYS A 80 -10.75 -17.36 -9.28
N LEU A 81 -11.61 -16.58 -9.88
CA LEU A 81 -12.84 -16.10 -9.26
C LEU A 81 -14.03 -16.96 -9.69
#